data_a896daa87bdb1e73f69c258f2877ddf9
#
_entry.id   a896daa87bdb1e73f69c258f2877ddf9
#
_cell.length_a   1.000
_cell.length_b   1.000
_cell.length_c   1.000
_cell.angle_alpha   90.00
_cell.angle_beta   90.00
_cell.angle_gamma   90.00
#
_symmetry.space_group_name_H-M   'P 1'
#
loop_
_entity.id
_entity.type
_entity.pdbx_description
1 polymer ?
#
loop_
_entity_poly.entity_id
_entity_poly.type
_entity_poly.pdbx_seq_one_letter_code
_entity_poly.pdbx_strand_id
1 'polypeptide(L)'
;VPKSGSAGAKQGRLLVNVWFFSTGFALAFPGSLSKAPAPMASTPVINLRKGHAVRYNNEVCTVSAFELKTPPRMASYVQMSIRTLSTGKVYNLRMTSNESLESVNLERQPHEFSYKDGDGYHFMHPETFEDVILSETNVADAKDYLIEGQKYTVQFADGLAIGIELPASVVMTVTEAPEGVKGDSANNVYKSATLETGLIVQVPLFIGPGDKISVKTEDNSYLGRSN
;
A
#
# COMPACT_ATOMS: atom_id res chain seq x y z
N VAL A 1 1.64 3.47 -76.71
CA VAL A 1 2.17 2.41 -77.57
C VAL A 1 3.53 2.83 -78.09
N PRO A 2 4.57 2.08 -78.17
CA PRO A 2 4.86 0.73 -77.61
C PRO A 2 6.26 0.52 -77.04
N LYS A 3 6.45 -0.67 -76.46
CA LYS A 3 7.57 -1.65 -76.59
C LYS A 3 8.88 -1.36 -75.89
N SER A 4 9.26 -2.22 -75.01
CA SER A 4 9.94 -3.54 -75.15
C SER A 4 11.44 -3.47 -74.95
N GLY A 5 11.95 -4.45 -74.24
CA GLY A 5 13.27 -5.02 -74.40
C GLY A 5 13.94 -5.18 -73.05
N SER A 6 13.95 -6.32 -72.36
CA SER A 6 14.57 -7.59 -72.65
C SER A 6 16.07 -7.64 -72.38
N ALA A 7 16.39 -8.66 -71.63
CA ALA A 7 17.66 -9.39 -71.50
C ALA A 7 18.71 -8.73 -70.58
N GLY A 8 19.36 -9.39 -69.64
CA GLY A 8 19.70 -10.80 -69.55
C GLY A 8 21.16 -10.92 -69.13
N ALA A 9 21.44 -11.98 -68.42
CA ALA A 9 22.77 -12.56 -68.19
C ALA A 9 23.56 -12.14 -66.98
N LYS A 10 23.58 -12.97 -65.92
CA LYS A 10 24.53 -14.12 -65.70
C LYS A 10 25.89 -13.72 -65.09
N GLN A 11 26.06 -14.32 -63.92
CA GLN A 11 27.27 -14.96 -63.40
C GLN A 11 28.43 -14.07 -62.85
N GLY A 12 28.76 -14.41 -61.60
CA GLY A 12 30.07 -14.12 -60.99
C GLY A 12 30.10 -14.48 -59.51
N ARG A 13 30.39 -15.78 -59.27
CA ARG A 13 30.81 -16.27 -57.94
C ARG A 13 32.05 -15.55 -57.49
N LEU A 14 32.12 -15.08 -56.28
CA LEU A 14 33.35 -15.20 -55.45
C LEU A 14 33.00 -15.23 -53.98
N LEU A 15 33.30 -16.40 -53.39
CA LEU A 15 33.34 -16.65 -51.97
C LEU A 15 34.56 -15.91 -51.41
N VAL A 16 34.36 -15.06 -50.42
CA VAL A 16 35.38 -14.72 -49.45
C VAL A 16 34.82 -14.85 -48.08
N ASN A 17 35.15 -15.95 -47.43
CA ASN A 17 35.02 -16.12 -46.00
C ASN A 17 35.95 -15.18 -45.29
N VAL A 18 35.42 -14.21 -44.54
CA VAL A 18 36.18 -13.52 -43.51
C VAL A 18 35.51 -13.80 -42.19
N TRP A 19 36.13 -14.70 -41.44
CA TRP A 19 35.90 -14.89 -40.03
C TRP A 19 36.30 -13.63 -39.29
N PHE A 20 35.32 -12.90 -38.74
CA PHE A 20 35.54 -11.93 -37.69
C PHE A 20 35.03 -12.52 -36.38
N PHE A 21 35.96 -13.00 -35.58
CA PHE A 21 35.75 -13.25 -34.15
C PHE A 21 35.56 -11.88 -33.49
N SER A 22 34.33 -11.52 -33.19
CA SER A 22 34.04 -10.45 -32.26
C SER A 22 33.53 -11.09 -30.96
N THR A 23 34.41 -11.14 -29.99
CA THR A 23 34.11 -11.45 -28.60
C THR A 23 33.21 -10.33 -28.05
N GLY A 24 31.91 -10.47 -28.26
CA GLY A 24 30.89 -9.67 -27.60
C GLY A 24 30.71 -10.20 -26.16
N PHE A 25 31.30 -9.50 -25.22
CA PHE A 25 31.02 -9.64 -23.78
C PHE A 25 29.59 -9.22 -23.55
N ALA A 26 28.69 -10.20 -23.53
CA ALA A 26 27.31 -10.00 -23.11
C ALA A 26 27.33 -9.81 -21.60
N LEU A 27 27.21 -8.57 -21.15
CA LEU A 27 26.80 -8.24 -19.78
C LEU A 27 25.38 -8.81 -19.59
N ALA A 28 25.32 -9.99 -19.00
CA ALA A 28 24.07 -10.53 -18.48
C ALA A 28 23.65 -9.64 -17.31
N PHE A 29 22.67 -8.77 -17.54
CA PHE A 29 21.89 -8.19 -16.46
C PHE A 29 21.23 -9.34 -15.72
N PRO A 30 21.40 -9.47 -14.40
CA PRO A 30 20.61 -10.40 -13.64
C PRO A 30 19.16 -9.93 -13.75
N GLY A 31 18.39 -10.62 -14.59
CA GLY A 31 16.96 -10.41 -14.70
C GLY A 31 16.36 -10.53 -13.31
N SER A 32 15.58 -9.53 -12.93
CA SER A 32 14.70 -9.60 -11.79
C SER A 32 13.93 -10.93 -11.87
N LEU A 33 14.17 -11.83 -10.92
CA LEU A 33 13.30 -12.96 -10.71
C LEU A 33 11.93 -12.38 -10.34
N SER A 34 11.07 -12.21 -11.32
CA SER A 34 9.65 -12.03 -11.08
C SER A 34 9.20 -13.30 -10.35
N LYS A 35 9.06 -13.20 -9.03
CA LYS A 35 8.50 -14.24 -8.19
C LYS A 35 7.13 -14.59 -8.80
N ALA A 36 7.02 -15.80 -9.36
CA ALA A 36 5.76 -16.27 -9.90
C ALA A 36 4.67 -16.10 -8.83
N PRO A 37 3.45 -15.68 -9.20
CA PRO A 37 2.37 -15.54 -8.23
C PRO A 37 2.21 -16.87 -7.50
N ALA A 38 2.18 -16.80 -6.17
CA ALA A 38 1.95 -17.98 -5.34
C ALA A 38 0.63 -18.64 -5.75
N PRO A 39 0.52 -19.97 -5.70
CA PRO A 39 -0.71 -20.66 -6.10
C PRO A 39 -1.88 -20.12 -5.28
N MET A 40 -2.90 -19.65 -5.97
CA MET A 40 -4.13 -19.10 -5.38
C MET A 40 -4.79 -20.17 -4.51
N ALA A 41 -4.64 -20.05 -3.20
CA ALA A 41 -5.23 -21.00 -2.26
C ALA A 41 -6.70 -20.65 -2.05
N SER A 42 -7.59 -21.46 -2.64
CA SER A 42 -9.02 -21.36 -2.34
C SER A 42 -9.30 -21.90 -0.94
N THR A 43 -9.75 -21.04 -0.04
CA THR A 43 -10.05 -21.40 1.34
C THR A 43 -11.56 -21.41 1.56
N PRO A 44 -12.12 -22.53 2.09
CA PRO A 44 -13.52 -22.58 2.47
C PRO A 44 -13.86 -21.44 3.43
N VAL A 45 -15.01 -20.77 3.21
CA VAL A 45 -15.39 -19.60 4.02
C VAL A 45 -15.52 -19.91 5.51
N ILE A 46 -15.83 -21.16 5.86
CA ILE A 46 -15.92 -21.63 7.24
C ILE A 46 -14.57 -21.55 7.99
N ASN A 47 -13.47 -21.60 7.28
CA ASN A 47 -12.11 -21.55 7.85
C ASN A 47 -11.57 -20.12 7.93
N LEU A 48 -12.25 -19.16 7.34
CA LEU A 48 -11.88 -17.76 7.44
C LEU A 48 -12.11 -17.22 8.85
N ARG A 49 -11.36 -16.22 9.23
CA ARG A 49 -11.45 -15.53 10.52
C ARG A 49 -11.21 -14.05 10.31
N LYS A 50 -11.59 -13.23 11.28
CA LYS A 50 -11.26 -11.80 11.31
C LYS A 50 -9.76 -11.60 11.14
N GLY A 51 -9.36 -10.70 10.22
CA GLY A 51 -7.98 -10.40 9.89
C GLY A 51 -7.41 -11.21 8.71
N HIS A 52 -8.10 -12.26 8.23
CA HIS A 52 -7.68 -12.95 7.00
C HIS A 52 -7.88 -12.04 5.79
N ALA A 53 -6.94 -12.10 4.85
CA ALA A 53 -7.08 -11.44 3.56
C ALA A 53 -7.65 -12.40 2.52
N VAL A 54 -8.58 -11.89 1.74
CA VAL A 54 -9.26 -12.62 0.67
C VAL A 54 -9.39 -11.74 -0.57
N ARG A 55 -9.43 -12.35 -1.74
CA ARG A 55 -9.72 -11.64 -2.98
C ARG A 55 -11.22 -11.70 -3.26
N TYR A 56 -11.81 -10.53 -3.45
CA TYR A 56 -13.21 -10.38 -3.80
C TYR A 56 -13.36 -9.29 -4.86
N ASN A 57 -14.05 -9.59 -5.97
CA ASN A 57 -14.18 -8.70 -7.13
C ASN A 57 -12.85 -8.14 -7.66
N ASN A 58 -11.81 -8.97 -7.65
CA ASN A 58 -10.44 -8.62 -8.05
C ASN A 58 -9.74 -7.59 -7.14
N GLU A 59 -10.33 -7.30 -5.97
CA GLU A 59 -9.74 -6.44 -4.94
C GLU A 59 -9.31 -7.26 -3.73
N VAL A 60 -8.20 -6.88 -3.11
CA VAL A 60 -7.76 -7.50 -1.85
C VAL A 60 -8.53 -6.88 -0.69
N CYS A 61 -9.21 -7.74 0.05
CA CYS A 61 -10.07 -7.35 1.17
C CYS A 61 -9.62 -8.06 2.45
N THR A 62 -9.77 -7.42 3.60
CA THR A 62 -9.58 -8.05 4.90
C THR A 62 -10.93 -8.34 5.54
N VAL A 63 -11.06 -9.52 6.15
CA VAL A 63 -12.25 -9.89 6.92
C VAL A 63 -12.30 -9.07 8.20
N SER A 64 -13.26 -8.16 8.30
CA SER A 64 -13.47 -7.27 9.46
C SER A 64 -14.41 -7.87 10.51
N ALA A 65 -15.40 -8.64 10.07
CA ALA A 65 -16.32 -9.37 10.95
C ALA A 65 -16.64 -10.74 10.36
N PHE A 66 -16.84 -11.73 11.22
CA PHE A 66 -17.14 -13.11 10.84
C PHE A 66 -18.11 -13.73 11.83
N GLU A 67 -19.21 -14.28 11.36
CA GLU A 67 -20.20 -14.98 12.14
C GLU A 67 -20.69 -16.23 11.40
N LEU A 68 -20.55 -17.39 12.03
CA LEU A 68 -21.12 -18.65 11.54
C LEU A 68 -22.50 -18.86 12.14
N LYS A 69 -23.51 -19.00 11.31
CA LYS A 69 -24.89 -19.29 11.71
C LYS A 69 -25.29 -20.71 11.30
N THR A 70 -25.74 -21.48 12.28
CA THR A 70 -26.18 -22.86 12.10
C THR A 70 -27.64 -22.98 12.55
N PRO A 71 -28.62 -22.54 11.75
CA PRO A 71 -30.02 -22.64 12.10
C PRO A 71 -30.48 -24.09 12.09
N PRO A 72 -31.43 -24.48 12.98
CA PRO A 72 -31.97 -25.82 12.97
C PRO A 72 -32.74 -26.11 11.69
N ARG A 73 -32.46 -27.29 11.08
CA ARG A 73 -33.07 -27.79 9.83
C ARG A 73 -32.72 -26.98 8.56
N MET A 74 -31.69 -26.14 8.59
CA MET A 74 -31.18 -25.41 7.43
C MET A 74 -29.67 -25.58 7.30
N ALA A 75 -29.14 -25.39 6.10
CA ALA A 75 -27.72 -25.40 5.87
C ALA A 75 -27.04 -24.25 6.63
N SER A 76 -25.88 -24.52 7.22
CA SER A 76 -25.05 -23.52 7.86
C SER A 76 -24.58 -22.48 6.84
N TYR A 77 -24.52 -21.22 7.22
CA TYR A 77 -24.01 -20.14 6.42
C TYR A 77 -23.11 -19.21 7.25
N VAL A 78 -22.20 -18.58 6.55
CA VAL A 78 -21.30 -17.56 7.10
C VAL A 78 -21.81 -16.18 6.72
N GLN A 79 -21.90 -15.32 7.70
CA GLN A 79 -22.14 -13.90 7.53
C GLN A 79 -20.83 -13.18 7.83
N MET A 80 -20.26 -12.48 6.85
CA MET A 80 -18.99 -11.78 7.04
C MET A 80 -19.04 -10.38 6.44
N SER A 81 -18.31 -9.47 7.08
CA SER A 81 -18.01 -8.16 6.52
C SER A 81 -16.55 -8.17 6.07
N ILE A 82 -16.29 -7.79 4.83
CA ILE A 82 -14.96 -7.63 4.30
C ILE A 82 -14.72 -6.17 3.94
N ARG A 83 -13.51 -5.67 4.20
CA ARG A 83 -13.10 -4.31 3.90
C ARG A 83 -11.99 -4.34 2.87
N THR A 84 -12.17 -3.62 1.75
CA THR A 84 -11.13 -3.46 0.73
C THR A 84 -9.95 -2.66 1.30
N LEU A 85 -8.74 -3.14 1.08
CA LEU A 85 -7.53 -2.49 1.59
C LEU A 85 -7.18 -1.23 0.81
N SER A 86 -7.48 -1.19 -0.51
CA SER A 86 -7.18 -0.03 -1.35
C SER A 86 -8.15 1.13 -1.17
N THR A 87 -9.46 0.86 -1.00
CA THR A 87 -10.50 1.90 -0.99
C THR A 87 -11.24 2.02 0.34
N GLY A 88 -10.96 1.12 1.30
CA GLY A 88 -11.67 1.08 2.58
C GLY A 88 -13.15 0.67 2.49
N LYS A 89 -13.66 0.36 1.29
CA LYS A 89 -15.06 -0.02 1.07
C LYS A 89 -15.43 -1.31 1.77
N VAL A 90 -16.59 -1.33 2.43
CA VAL A 90 -17.08 -2.50 3.17
C VAL A 90 -18.15 -3.23 2.36
N TYR A 91 -17.97 -4.55 2.23
CA TYR A 91 -18.96 -5.45 1.66
C TYR A 91 -19.46 -6.41 2.74
N ASN A 92 -20.78 -6.59 2.82
CA ASN A 92 -21.40 -7.59 3.67
C ASN A 92 -21.78 -8.80 2.83
N LEU A 93 -21.17 -9.93 3.11
CA LEU A 93 -21.36 -11.17 2.37
C LEU A 93 -22.12 -12.18 3.23
N ARG A 94 -23.02 -12.91 2.57
CA ARG A 94 -23.67 -14.09 3.13
C ARG A 94 -23.38 -15.25 2.19
N MET A 95 -22.61 -16.21 2.68
CA MET A 95 -22.10 -17.33 1.90
C MET A 95 -22.46 -18.65 2.59
N THR A 96 -22.71 -19.69 1.82
CA THR A 96 -22.91 -21.04 2.38
C THR A 96 -21.57 -21.57 2.91
N SER A 97 -21.60 -22.43 3.92
CA SER A 97 -20.39 -23.00 4.53
C SER A 97 -19.48 -23.76 3.56
N ASN A 98 -20.03 -24.19 2.43
CA ASN A 98 -19.30 -24.94 1.37
C ASN A 98 -18.66 -24.05 0.31
N GLU A 99 -18.99 -22.76 0.28
CA GLU A 99 -18.37 -21.83 -0.63
C GLU A 99 -16.95 -21.51 -0.19
N SER A 100 -16.12 -21.07 -1.14
CA SER A 100 -14.72 -20.73 -0.89
C SER A 100 -14.40 -19.37 -1.45
N LEU A 101 -13.48 -18.67 -0.80
CA LEU A 101 -12.85 -17.45 -1.30
C LEU A 101 -11.36 -17.70 -1.52
N GLU A 102 -10.80 -16.97 -2.44
CA GLU A 102 -9.36 -16.96 -2.67
C GLU A 102 -8.68 -16.28 -1.49
N SER A 103 -7.86 -17.02 -0.76
CA SER A 103 -7.06 -16.51 0.34
C SER A 103 -5.79 -15.88 -0.21
N VAL A 104 -5.51 -14.66 0.24
CA VAL A 104 -4.33 -13.88 -0.13
C VAL A 104 -3.36 -13.87 1.04
N ASN A 105 -2.09 -14.13 0.76
CA ASN A 105 -1.05 -14.01 1.78
C ASN A 105 -0.69 -12.53 1.96
N LEU A 106 -0.91 -12.01 3.16
CA LEU A 106 -0.49 -10.66 3.53
C LEU A 106 0.88 -10.72 4.19
N GLU A 107 1.86 -10.15 3.54
CA GLU A 107 3.18 -9.90 4.10
C GLU A 107 3.24 -8.46 4.63
N ARG A 108 3.91 -8.28 5.76
CA ARG A 108 4.14 -6.98 6.39
C ARG A 108 5.62 -6.76 6.47
N GLN A 109 6.08 -5.66 5.89
CA GLN A 109 7.51 -5.35 5.86
C GLN A 109 7.73 -3.90 6.31
N PRO A 110 8.74 -3.63 7.15
CA PRO A 110 9.08 -2.26 7.54
C PRO A 110 9.73 -1.54 6.36
N HIS A 111 9.23 -0.36 6.03
CA HIS A 111 9.80 0.55 5.04
C HIS A 111 9.89 1.95 5.62
N GLU A 112 10.84 2.72 5.16
CA GLU A 112 11.02 4.12 5.53
C GLU A 112 10.38 5.00 4.46
N PHE A 113 9.52 5.93 4.87
CA PHE A 113 8.94 6.89 3.94
C PHE A 113 10.01 7.89 3.51
N SER A 114 10.30 7.96 2.21
CA SER A 114 11.35 8.79 1.66
C SER A 114 10.82 10.16 1.21
N TYR A 115 9.89 10.16 0.27
CA TYR A 115 9.29 11.40 -0.26
C TYR A 115 7.99 11.11 -1.02
N LYS A 116 7.30 12.18 -1.39
CA LYS A 116 6.14 12.16 -2.29
C LYS A 116 6.50 12.90 -3.59
N ASP A 117 6.08 12.33 -4.73
CA ASP A 117 6.17 12.98 -6.03
C ASP A 117 4.88 12.82 -6.86
N GLY A 118 4.97 13.03 -8.19
CA GLY A 118 3.85 12.90 -9.12
C GLY A 118 3.38 11.47 -9.34
N ASP A 119 4.23 10.48 -9.11
CA ASP A 119 3.95 9.05 -9.28
C ASP A 119 3.35 8.43 -8.01
N GLY A 120 3.60 9.04 -6.83
CA GLY A 120 3.05 8.59 -5.57
C GLY A 120 3.94 8.83 -4.35
N TYR A 121 3.81 7.93 -3.38
CA TYR A 121 4.55 7.95 -2.12
C TYR A 121 5.62 6.87 -2.16
N HIS A 122 6.87 7.26 -2.00
CA HIS A 122 8.04 6.41 -2.09
C HIS A 122 8.45 5.88 -0.72
N PHE A 123 8.56 4.56 -0.63
CA PHE A 123 8.96 3.85 0.58
C PHE A 123 10.16 2.98 0.29
N MET A 124 11.23 3.16 1.05
CA MET A 124 12.48 2.42 0.87
C MET A 124 12.62 1.34 1.93
N HIS A 125 12.95 0.13 1.52
CA HIS A 125 13.26 -0.95 2.46
C HIS A 125 14.59 -0.66 3.16
N PRO A 126 14.67 -0.72 4.50
CA PRO A 126 15.85 -0.27 5.25
C PRO A 126 17.11 -1.13 5.04
N GLU A 127 16.96 -2.38 4.60
CA GLU A 127 18.07 -3.31 4.41
C GLU A 127 18.40 -3.56 2.93
N THR A 128 17.37 -3.71 2.07
CA THR A 128 17.57 -4.03 0.64
C THR A 128 17.63 -2.79 -0.23
N PHE A 129 17.21 -1.62 0.29
CA PHE A 129 17.10 -0.35 -0.44
C PHE A 129 16.20 -0.43 -1.67
N GLU A 130 15.31 -1.41 -1.71
CA GLU A 130 14.28 -1.50 -2.72
C GLU A 130 13.25 -0.40 -2.49
N ASP A 131 12.94 0.32 -3.56
CA ASP A 131 11.92 1.37 -3.56
C ASP A 131 10.57 0.80 -3.94
N VAL A 132 9.55 1.17 -3.19
CA VAL A 132 8.17 0.77 -3.39
C VAL A 132 7.30 2.02 -3.47
N ILE A 133 6.54 2.15 -4.57
CA ILE A 133 5.67 3.30 -4.80
C ILE A 133 4.22 2.91 -4.46
N LEU A 134 3.61 3.66 -3.58
CA LEU A 134 2.19 3.53 -3.25
C LEU A 134 1.40 4.71 -3.82
N SER A 135 0.29 4.41 -4.48
CA SER A 135 -0.62 5.43 -5.00
C SER A 135 -1.32 6.20 -3.87
N GLU A 136 -1.81 7.39 -4.16
CA GLU A 136 -2.55 8.20 -3.18
C GLU A 136 -3.79 7.47 -2.61
N THR A 137 -4.42 6.60 -3.40
CA THR A 137 -5.54 5.77 -2.94
C THR A 137 -5.13 4.73 -1.90
N ASN A 138 -3.91 4.18 -2.03
CA ASN A 138 -3.39 3.16 -1.11
C ASN A 138 -2.90 3.75 0.22
N VAL A 139 -2.64 5.05 0.26
CA VAL A 139 -2.19 5.77 1.46
C VAL A 139 -3.23 6.77 1.98
N ALA A 140 -4.45 6.79 1.43
CA ALA A 140 -5.46 7.82 1.69
C ALA A 140 -5.70 8.08 3.18
N ASP A 141 -5.82 7.02 3.99
CA ASP A 141 -6.04 7.11 5.44
C ASP A 141 -4.74 7.41 6.22
N ALA A 142 -3.57 7.29 5.58
CA ALA A 142 -2.26 7.42 6.23
C ALA A 142 -1.53 8.72 5.86
N LYS A 143 -1.92 9.38 4.79
CA LYS A 143 -1.17 10.51 4.20
C LYS A 143 -0.85 11.64 5.18
N ASP A 144 -1.79 11.92 6.10
CA ASP A 144 -1.66 13.01 7.08
C ASP A 144 -0.73 12.67 8.25
N TYR A 145 -0.23 11.42 8.29
CA TYR A 145 0.68 10.90 9.31
C TYR A 145 2.05 10.51 8.75
N LEU A 146 2.28 10.69 7.43
CA LEU A 146 3.55 10.33 6.81
C LEU A 146 4.58 11.43 7.03
N ILE A 147 5.66 11.07 7.69
CA ILE A 147 6.80 11.95 7.96
C ILE A 147 8.03 11.33 7.29
N GLU A 148 8.75 12.12 6.50
CA GLU A 148 9.97 11.68 5.82
C GLU A 148 11.00 11.16 6.82
N GLY A 149 11.67 10.06 6.49
CA GLY A 149 12.65 9.39 7.33
C GLY A 149 12.06 8.54 8.46
N GLN A 150 10.72 8.44 8.58
CA GLN A 150 10.10 7.56 9.56
C GLN A 150 9.74 6.19 8.96
N LYS A 151 9.73 5.17 9.82
CA LYS A 151 9.42 3.78 9.44
C LYS A 151 7.94 3.49 9.61
N TYR A 152 7.37 2.89 8.57
CA TYR A 152 6.00 2.43 8.52
C TYR A 152 5.96 0.96 8.10
N THR A 153 4.87 0.28 8.39
CA THR A 153 4.67 -1.10 7.94
C THR A 153 3.91 -1.09 6.62
N VAL A 154 4.59 -1.43 5.52
CA VAL A 154 3.96 -1.61 4.22
C VAL A 154 3.37 -3.01 4.12
N GLN A 155 2.14 -3.09 3.65
CA GLN A 155 1.42 -4.35 3.45
C GLN A 155 1.53 -4.78 1.99
N PHE A 156 1.92 -6.03 1.80
CA PHE A 156 2.03 -6.65 0.48
C PHE A 156 1.02 -7.78 0.36
N ALA A 157 0.37 -7.85 -0.79
CA ALA A 157 -0.47 -8.97 -1.20
C ALA A 157 0.11 -9.59 -2.46
N ASP A 158 0.47 -10.86 -2.39
CA ASP A 158 1.08 -11.58 -3.52
C ASP A 158 2.30 -10.85 -4.13
N GLY A 159 3.09 -10.17 -3.28
CA GLY A 159 4.27 -9.42 -3.68
C GLY A 159 4.00 -8.00 -4.21
N LEU A 160 2.76 -7.55 -4.27
CA LEU A 160 2.39 -6.19 -4.63
C LEU A 160 2.08 -5.38 -3.37
N ALA A 161 2.63 -4.18 -3.27
CA ALA A 161 2.30 -3.26 -2.18
C ALA A 161 0.88 -2.72 -2.36
N ILE A 162 0.05 -2.87 -1.33
CA ILE A 162 -1.37 -2.56 -1.37
C ILE A 162 -1.79 -1.48 -0.37
N GLY A 163 -0.96 -1.18 0.60
CA GLY A 163 -1.27 -0.17 1.61
C GLY A 163 -0.24 -0.10 2.73
N ILE A 164 -0.55 0.73 3.71
CA ILE A 164 0.28 0.99 4.88
C ILE A 164 -0.53 0.71 6.14
N GLU A 165 0.11 0.12 7.11
CA GLU A 165 -0.40 0.00 8.46
C GLU A 165 0.25 1.07 9.34
N LEU A 166 -0.57 2.00 9.83
CA LEU A 166 -0.09 3.03 10.75
C LEU A 166 0.15 2.45 12.14
N PRO A 167 1.17 2.93 12.86
CA PRO A 167 1.28 2.65 14.30
C PRO A 167 0.10 3.30 15.05
N ALA A 168 -0.16 2.84 16.26
CA ALA A 168 -1.25 3.37 17.09
C ALA A 168 -1.12 4.87 17.40
N SER A 169 0.11 5.37 17.38
CA SER A 169 0.42 6.80 17.56
C SER A 169 1.65 7.20 16.74
N VAL A 170 1.69 8.45 16.31
CA VAL A 170 2.81 9.07 15.60
C VAL A 170 3.26 10.31 16.35
N VAL A 171 4.59 10.52 16.43
CA VAL A 171 5.16 11.74 17.01
C VAL A 171 5.35 12.75 15.90
N MET A 172 4.77 13.94 16.07
CA MET A 172 4.77 15.01 15.08
C MET A 172 5.17 16.34 15.72
N THR A 173 5.75 17.24 14.92
CA THR A 173 6.13 18.58 15.34
C THR A 173 4.98 19.56 15.08
N VAL A 174 4.68 20.40 16.06
CA VAL A 174 3.72 21.50 15.93
C VAL A 174 4.36 22.62 15.13
N THR A 175 3.79 22.98 13.99
CA THR A 175 4.24 24.12 13.16
C THR A 175 3.56 25.41 13.56
N GLU A 176 2.26 25.35 13.81
CA GLU A 176 1.47 26.51 14.18
C GLU A 176 0.53 26.16 15.34
N ALA A 177 0.52 27.04 16.34
CA ALA A 177 -0.43 27.00 17.43
C ALA A 177 -0.74 28.44 17.87
N PRO A 178 -1.96 28.95 17.67
CA PRO A 178 -2.32 30.29 18.11
C PRO A 178 -2.12 30.41 19.61
N GLU A 179 -1.73 31.60 20.06
CA GLU A 179 -1.65 31.89 21.50
C GLU A 179 -3.03 31.66 22.12
N GLY A 180 -3.05 30.89 23.18
CA GLY A 180 -4.29 30.61 23.92
C GLY A 180 -4.75 31.88 24.62
N VAL A 181 -5.69 32.61 24.02
CA VAL A 181 -6.33 33.74 24.70
C VAL A 181 -7.17 33.14 25.82
N LYS A 182 -6.80 33.47 27.05
CA LYS A 182 -7.66 33.24 28.23
C LYS A 182 -8.89 34.15 28.11
N GLY A 183 -9.84 33.78 27.27
CA GLY A 183 -11.13 34.45 27.15
C GLY A 183 -12.19 33.63 27.89
N ASP A 184 -12.83 34.24 28.76
CA ASP A 184 -14.11 34.15 29.48
C ASP A 184 -14.99 32.85 29.47
N SER A 185 -14.48 31.71 29.03
CA SER A 185 -15.18 30.43 29.18
C SER A 185 -14.30 29.43 29.93
N ALA A 186 -14.69 29.15 31.15
CA ALA A 186 -14.04 28.24 32.10
C ALA A 186 -13.87 26.78 31.59
N ASN A 187 -14.18 26.50 30.31
CA ASN A 187 -14.23 25.15 29.73
C ASN A 187 -13.36 24.91 28.50
N ASN A 188 -12.68 25.93 27.92
CA ASN A 188 -11.79 25.69 26.76
C ASN A 188 -10.35 25.48 27.24
N VAL A 189 -10.03 24.23 27.55
CA VAL A 189 -8.68 23.78 27.97
C VAL A 189 -7.82 23.44 26.75
N TYR A 190 -8.39 23.43 25.54
CA TYR A 190 -7.76 23.00 24.29
C TYR A 190 -7.78 24.12 23.24
N LYS A 191 -6.79 24.08 22.35
CA LYS A 191 -6.67 24.92 21.15
C LYS A 191 -6.32 24.08 19.94
N SER A 192 -6.64 24.56 18.73
CA SER A 192 -6.21 23.93 17.50
C SER A 192 -4.74 24.18 17.25
N ALA A 193 -3.98 23.17 16.90
CA ALA A 193 -2.59 23.26 16.45
C ALA A 193 -2.46 22.57 15.10
N THR A 194 -1.66 23.17 14.21
CA THR A 194 -1.29 22.59 12.92
C THR A 194 0.04 21.87 13.06
N LEU A 195 0.12 20.66 12.58
CA LEU A 195 1.32 19.82 12.60
C LEU A 195 2.11 19.95 11.30
N GLU A 196 3.34 19.44 11.27
CA GLU A 196 4.25 19.47 10.11
C GLU A 196 3.68 18.83 8.83
N THR A 197 2.73 17.91 8.96
CA THR A 197 2.02 17.29 7.84
C THR A 197 0.78 18.09 7.38
N GLY A 198 0.44 19.17 8.07
CA GLY A 198 -0.80 19.94 7.84
C GLY A 198 -2.00 19.43 8.63
N LEU A 199 -1.86 18.33 9.37
CA LEU A 199 -2.93 17.80 10.24
C LEU A 199 -3.24 18.79 11.37
N ILE A 200 -4.54 19.04 11.60
CA ILE A 200 -5.01 19.91 12.69
C ILE A 200 -5.48 19.04 13.85
N VAL A 201 -4.91 19.28 15.03
CA VAL A 201 -5.19 18.53 16.26
C VAL A 201 -5.56 19.46 17.39
N GLN A 202 -6.48 19.03 18.27
CA GLN A 202 -6.81 19.75 19.50
C GLN A 202 -5.78 19.43 20.57
N VAL A 203 -5.05 20.46 21.03
CA VAL A 203 -3.98 20.33 22.02
C VAL A 203 -4.22 21.23 23.23
N PRO A 204 -3.69 20.89 24.42
CA PRO A 204 -3.72 21.76 25.58
C PRO A 204 -3.09 23.13 25.31
N LEU A 205 -3.55 24.16 26.02
CA LEU A 205 -3.12 25.56 25.82
C LEU A 205 -1.62 25.78 25.94
N PHE A 206 -0.91 24.97 26.73
CA PHE A 206 0.53 25.09 26.97
C PHE A 206 1.40 24.60 25.81
N ILE A 207 0.84 23.88 24.83
CA ILE A 207 1.56 23.42 23.65
C ILE A 207 1.80 24.58 22.70
N GLY A 208 3.05 24.77 22.26
CA GLY A 208 3.48 25.83 21.34
C GLY A 208 4.10 25.32 20.06
N PRO A 209 4.37 26.23 19.10
CA PRO A 209 5.13 25.88 17.91
C PRO A 209 6.52 25.32 18.28
N GLY A 210 6.98 24.29 17.58
CA GLY A 210 8.23 23.57 17.85
C GLY A 210 8.11 22.43 18.86
N ASP A 211 6.99 22.30 19.57
CA ASP A 211 6.77 21.16 20.47
C ASP A 211 6.52 19.89 19.67
N LYS A 212 7.09 18.78 20.13
CA LYS A 212 6.78 17.43 19.61
C LYS A 212 5.66 16.82 20.43
N ILE A 213 4.63 16.36 19.73
CA ILE A 213 3.47 15.75 20.37
C ILE A 213 3.20 14.35 19.80
N SER A 214 2.69 13.48 20.62
CA SER A 214 2.19 12.17 20.20
C SER A 214 0.70 12.27 19.89
N VAL A 215 0.32 11.85 18.69
CA VAL A 215 -1.06 11.88 18.18
C VAL A 215 -1.52 10.46 17.92
N LYS A 216 -2.71 10.11 18.40
CA LYS A 216 -3.34 8.82 18.13
C LYS A 216 -3.86 8.81 16.69
N THR A 217 -3.52 7.77 15.94
CA THR A 217 -3.85 7.66 14.51
C THR A 217 -5.30 7.27 14.24
N GLU A 218 -6.03 6.78 15.25
CA GLU A 218 -7.42 6.32 15.11
C GLU A 218 -8.42 7.49 15.08
N ASP A 219 -8.19 8.53 15.87
CA ASP A 219 -9.14 9.63 16.11
C ASP A 219 -8.49 11.02 16.15
N ASN A 220 -7.23 11.15 15.76
CA ASN A 220 -6.44 12.39 15.76
C ASN A 220 -6.31 13.03 17.16
N SER A 221 -6.44 12.25 18.24
CA SER A 221 -6.38 12.79 19.58
C SER A 221 -4.95 12.97 20.06
N TYR A 222 -4.74 14.08 20.78
CA TYR A 222 -3.48 14.33 21.49
C TYR A 222 -3.29 13.35 22.64
N LEU A 223 -2.18 12.64 22.67
CA LEU A 223 -1.83 11.71 23.73
C LEU A 223 -0.87 12.30 24.77
N GLY A 224 0.06 13.16 24.35
CA GLY A 224 1.06 13.71 25.22
C GLY A 224 2.15 14.45 24.46
N ARG A 225 2.99 15.21 25.22
CA ARG A 225 4.21 15.80 24.70
C ARG A 225 5.30 14.74 24.64
N SER A 226 5.98 14.66 23.52
CA SER A 226 7.16 13.82 23.33
C SER A 226 8.42 14.66 23.51
N ASN A 227 9.37 14.17 24.28
CA ASN A 227 10.65 14.85 24.49
C ASN A 227 11.68 14.39 23.46
#